data_dca5bf33fb8975b2c6c06339f91c3926
#
_entry.id   dca5bf33fb8975b2c6c06339f91c3926
#
_cell.length_a   1.000
_cell.length_b   1.000
_cell.length_c   1.000
_cell.angle_alpha   90.00
_cell.angle_beta   90.00
_cell.angle_gamma   90.00
#
_symmetry.space_group_name_H-M   'P 1'
#
loop_
_entity.id
_entity.type
_entity.pdbx_description
1 polymer ?
#
loop_
_entity_poly.entity_id
_entity_poly.type
_entity_poly.pdbx_seq_one_letter_code
_entity_poly.pdbx_strand_id
1 'polypeptide(L)'
;IDVLRTKIKQFASTVSFSGKPKVVILDEADYLNPNSTQPALRAFMEEFSSNCRFIFTCNFKNRIIPPLHSRTAVVEFKLPKAEKPKIAAAFFKRVLEILKHESVEADDKVIAKVIEKHFPDYRRILNELQRYSSSGKIDEGILVNMGEINMQELTAALKDKDWKKMRTWVVNNIDNDPQTLFR
;
A
#
# COMPACT_ATOMS: atom_id res chain seq x y z
N ILE A 1 2.28 -15.27 19.11
CA ILE A 1 3.21 -15.07 20.25
C ILE A 1 4.28 -16.17 20.33
N ASP A 2 3.97 -17.41 19.96
CA ASP A 2 4.91 -18.54 20.04
C ASP A 2 6.11 -18.40 19.10
N VAL A 3 5.90 -17.94 17.87
CA VAL A 3 6.99 -17.62 16.92
C VAL A 3 7.94 -16.57 17.51
N LEU A 4 7.40 -15.59 18.22
CA LEU A 4 8.18 -14.56 18.89
C LEU A 4 9.05 -15.17 20.00
N ARG A 5 8.44 -16.01 20.85
CA ARG A 5 9.12 -16.63 21.98
C ARG A 5 10.16 -17.66 21.59
N THR A 6 9.96 -18.36 20.48
CA THR A 6 10.87 -19.40 20.02
C THR A 6 11.86 -18.90 18.98
N LYS A 7 11.40 -18.61 17.76
CA LYS A 7 12.28 -18.29 16.63
C LYS A 7 12.98 -16.95 16.77
N ILE A 8 12.24 -15.89 17.13
CA ILE A 8 12.83 -14.54 17.25
C ILE A 8 13.77 -14.50 18.46
N LYS A 9 13.38 -15.09 19.58
CA LYS A 9 14.25 -15.20 20.76
C LYS A 9 15.54 -15.95 20.45
N GLN A 10 15.45 -17.11 19.82
CA GLN A 10 16.63 -17.90 19.43
C GLN A 10 17.53 -17.11 18.45
N PHE A 11 16.97 -16.45 17.48
CA PHE A 11 17.73 -15.60 16.56
C PHE A 11 18.41 -14.43 17.28
N ALA A 12 17.70 -13.71 18.12
CA ALA A 12 18.21 -12.51 18.79
C ALA A 12 19.24 -12.80 19.88
N SER A 13 19.16 -13.98 20.55
CA SER A 13 20.09 -14.39 21.61
C SER A 13 21.48 -14.77 21.10
N THR A 14 21.60 -15.18 19.85
CA THR A 14 22.89 -15.57 19.27
C THR A 14 23.66 -14.37 18.72
N VAL A 15 24.99 -14.40 18.85
CA VAL A 15 25.89 -13.35 18.31
C VAL A 15 26.04 -13.54 16.80
N SER A 16 26.19 -12.43 16.07
CA SER A 16 26.48 -12.45 14.64
C SER A 16 27.96 -12.70 14.38
N PHE A 17 28.30 -13.58 13.44
CA PHE A 17 29.67 -13.82 13.01
C PHE A 17 30.35 -12.58 12.41
N SER A 18 29.57 -11.63 11.87
CA SER A 18 30.08 -10.38 11.30
C SER A 18 30.40 -9.29 12.33
N GLY A 19 30.15 -9.53 13.63
CA GLY A 19 30.27 -8.54 14.69
C GLY A 19 29.26 -7.41 14.64
N LYS A 20 28.34 -7.41 13.66
CA LYS A 20 27.28 -6.39 13.53
C LYS A 20 25.99 -6.90 14.20
N PRO A 21 25.15 -5.99 14.74
CA PRO A 21 23.86 -6.37 15.27
C PRO A 21 23.00 -7.04 14.20
N LYS A 22 22.26 -8.08 14.57
CA LYS A 22 21.24 -8.67 13.72
C LYS A 22 20.05 -7.74 13.59
N VAL A 23 19.27 -7.90 12.54
CA VAL A 23 18.06 -7.10 12.31
C VAL A 23 16.87 -8.02 12.15
N VAL A 24 15.82 -7.76 12.92
CA VAL A 24 14.50 -8.38 12.79
C VAL A 24 13.56 -7.33 12.22
N ILE A 25 12.98 -7.62 11.06
CA ILE A 25 11.99 -6.77 10.41
C ILE A 25 10.61 -7.37 10.68
N LEU A 26 9.72 -6.61 11.29
CA LEU A 26 8.33 -6.94 11.53
C LEU A 26 7.47 -6.09 10.60
N ASP A 27 7.12 -6.69 9.47
CA ASP A 27 6.28 -6.05 8.48
C ASP A 27 4.82 -6.04 8.93
N GLU A 28 4.08 -4.98 8.62
CA GLU A 28 2.69 -4.79 9.03
C GLU A 28 2.47 -4.95 10.55
N ALA A 29 3.36 -4.37 11.35
CA ALA A 29 3.37 -4.53 12.81
C ALA A 29 2.11 -3.96 13.51
N ASP A 30 1.33 -3.15 12.83
CA ASP A 30 0.02 -2.64 13.28
C ASP A 30 -1.07 -3.72 13.35
N TYR A 31 -0.83 -4.92 12.78
CA TYR A 31 -1.68 -6.10 12.96
C TYR A 31 -1.27 -6.99 14.15
N LEU A 32 -0.15 -6.70 14.80
CA LEU A 32 0.26 -7.43 16.01
C LEU A 32 -0.67 -7.10 17.17
N ASN A 33 -1.06 -8.15 17.93
CA ASN A 33 -1.95 -7.98 19.06
C ASN A 33 -1.36 -7.02 20.11
N PRO A 34 -2.07 -5.89 20.42
CA PRO A 34 -1.57 -4.84 21.30
C PRO A 34 -1.53 -5.26 22.79
N ASN A 35 -2.29 -6.30 23.17
CA ASN A 35 -2.39 -6.74 24.55
C ASN A 35 -1.44 -7.91 24.89
N SER A 36 -0.84 -8.55 23.89
CA SER A 36 0.02 -9.71 24.12
C SER A 36 1.36 -9.62 23.36
N THR A 37 1.31 -9.50 22.05
CA THR A 37 2.52 -9.57 21.20
C THR A 37 3.37 -8.30 21.29
N GLN A 38 2.75 -7.15 21.24
CA GLN A 38 3.46 -5.88 21.31
C GLN A 38 4.14 -5.63 22.66
N PRO A 39 3.51 -5.93 23.84
CA PRO A 39 4.20 -5.87 25.12
C PRO A 39 5.37 -6.85 25.25
N ALA A 40 5.26 -8.06 24.67
CA ALA A 40 6.36 -9.01 24.64
C ALA A 40 7.55 -8.51 23.80
N LEU A 41 7.28 -7.85 22.66
CA LEU A 41 8.32 -7.22 21.83
C LEU A 41 9.07 -6.13 22.58
N ARG A 42 8.38 -5.34 23.39
CA ARG A 42 9.02 -4.35 24.27
C ARG A 42 10.11 -5.01 25.14
N ALA A 43 9.78 -6.10 25.81
CA ALA A 43 10.74 -6.83 26.65
C ALA A 43 11.93 -7.36 25.84
N PHE A 44 11.67 -7.93 24.64
CA PHE A 44 12.73 -8.44 23.77
C PHE A 44 13.64 -7.34 23.21
N MET A 45 13.12 -6.17 22.90
CA MET A 45 13.94 -5.04 22.47
C MET A 45 14.94 -4.62 23.56
N GLU A 46 14.55 -4.68 24.82
CA GLU A 46 15.42 -4.37 25.96
C GLU A 46 16.44 -5.52 26.21
N GLU A 47 15.94 -6.76 26.27
CA GLU A 47 16.75 -7.96 26.54
C GLU A 47 17.87 -8.17 25.51
N PHE A 48 17.56 -7.97 24.22
CA PHE A 48 18.48 -8.27 23.12
C PHE A 48 19.11 -7.02 22.45
N SER A 49 19.06 -5.88 23.13
CA SER A 49 19.56 -4.60 22.59
C SER A 49 21.02 -4.61 22.19
N SER A 50 21.87 -5.46 22.77
CA SER A 50 23.28 -5.62 22.40
C SER A 50 23.46 -6.35 21.06
N ASN A 51 22.62 -7.33 20.77
CA ASN A 51 22.80 -8.27 19.65
C ASN A 51 21.83 -8.06 18.49
N CYS A 52 20.69 -7.40 18.74
CA CYS A 52 19.61 -7.32 17.77
C CYS A 52 19.00 -5.92 17.70
N ARG A 53 18.55 -5.54 16.50
CA ARG A 53 17.75 -4.34 16.23
C ARG A 53 16.43 -4.75 15.62
N PHE A 54 15.39 -3.96 15.91
CA PHE A 54 14.03 -4.22 15.42
C PHE A 54 13.59 -3.08 14.50
N ILE A 55 13.04 -3.43 13.34
CA ILE A 55 12.42 -2.51 12.42
C ILE A 55 10.95 -2.90 12.32
N PHE A 56 10.07 -1.94 12.57
CA PHE A 56 8.62 -2.11 12.42
C PHE A 56 8.16 -1.32 11.22
N THR A 57 7.46 -1.95 10.29
CA THR A 57 6.69 -1.22 9.28
C THR A 57 5.22 -1.22 9.67
N CYS A 58 4.51 -0.15 9.41
CA CYS A 58 3.08 -0.06 9.67
C CYS A 58 2.43 1.01 8.79
N ASN A 59 1.15 0.84 8.50
CA ASN A 59 0.31 1.85 7.86
C ASN A 59 -0.35 2.76 8.90
N PHE A 60 -0.67 2.22 10.07
CA PHE A 60 -1.38 2.91 11.14
C PHE A 60 -0.54 2.96 12.42
N LYS A 61 0.26 4.01 12.57
CA LYS A 61 1.14 4.16 13.75
C LYS A 61 0.39 4.17 15.09
N ASN A 62 -0.87 4.62 15.10
CA ASN A 62 -1.72 4.63 16.28
C ASN A 62 -2.13 3.24 16.78
N ARG A 63 -1.91 2.19 16.00
CA ARG A 63 -2.10 0.80 16.41
C ARG A 63 -0.87 0.20 17.08
N ILE A 64 0.26 0.89 17.02
CA ILE A 64 1.47 0.51 17.76
C ILE A 64 1.40 1.15 19.14
N ILE A 65 1.64 0.35 20.19
CA ILE A 65 1.54 0.84 21.57
C ILE A 65 2.62 1.89 21.89
N PRO A 66 2.31 2.91 22.73
CA PRO A 66 3.25 3.97 23.07
C PRO A 66 4.62 3.50 23.59
N PRO A 67 4.71 2.38 24.37
CA PRO A 67 5.99 1.87 24.83
C PRO A 67 6.93 1.41 23.71
N LEU A 68 6.43 0.99 22.56
CA LEU A 68 7.26 0.67 21.39
C LEU A 68 7.70 1.95 20.67
N HIS A 69 6.83 2.95 20.54
CA HIS A 69 7.19 4.25 19.98
C HIS A 69 8.35 4.92 20.74
N SER A 70 8.36 4.84 22.07
CA SER A 70 9.44 5.44 22.89
C SER A 70 10.81 4.76 22.73
N ARG A 71 10.83 3.54 22.15
CA ARG A 71 12.05 2.73 21.95
C ARG A 71 12.52 2.68 20.50
N THR A 72 11.81 3.35 19.61
CA THR A 72 12.10 3.35 18.18
C THR A 72 12.17 4.78 17.64
N ALA A 73 13.03 4.99 16.66
CA ALA A 73 12.98 6.20 15.86
C ALA A 73 11.83 6.08 14.85
N VAL A 74 10.88 7.01 14.89
CA VAL A 74 9.73 7.02 13.97
C VAL A 74 10.09 7.77 12.70
N VAL A 75 10.05 7.09 11.56
CA VAL A 75 10.24 7.68 10.23
C VAL A 75 8.90 7.62 9.50
N GLU A 76 8.34 8.78 9.17
CA GLU A 76 7.09 8.86 8.42
C GLU A 76 7.36 9.12 6.93
N PHE A 77 6.92 8.20 6.09
CA PHE A 77 6.98 8.34 4.63
C PHE A 77 5.78 9.14 4.14
N LYS A 78 5.87 10.46 4.21
CA LYS A 78 4.85 11.37 3.69
C LYS A 78 5.22 11.83 2.29
N LEU A 79 4.22 11.86 1.41
CA LEU A 79 4.37 12.38 0.06
C LEU A 79 3.86 13.84 0.00
N PRO A 80 4.76 14.85 0.03
CA PRO A 80 4.38 16.24 -0.08
C PRO A 80 3.65 16.52 -1.39
N LYS A 81 2.61 17.36 -1.35
CA LYS A 81 1.84 17.70 -2.56
C LYS A 81 2.72 18.25 -3.69
N ALA A 82 3.72 19.04 -3.35
CA ALA A 82 4.65 19.64 -4.32
C ALA A 82 5.55 18.61 -5.04
N GLU A 83 5.84 17.47 -4.40
CA GLU A 83 6.70 16.43 -4.97
C GLU A 83 5.92 15.37 -5.76
N LYS A 84 4.61 15.29 -5.58
CA LYS A 84 3.76 14.31 -6.28
C LYS A 84 3.98 14.28 -7.80
N PRO A 85 3.97 15.41 -8.53
CA PRO A 85 4.16 15.38 -9.97
C PRO A 85 5.54 14.84 -10.38
N LYS A 86 6.59 15.21 -9.64
CA LYS A 86 7.96 14.74 -9.91
C LYS A 86 8.09 13.24 -9.71
N ILE A 87 7.51 12.72 -8.63
CA ILE A 87 7.55 11.29 -8.32
C ILE A 87 6.68 10.51 -9.31
N ALA A 88 5.50 11.02 -9.66
CA ALA A 88 4.64 10.40 -10.68
C ALA A 88 5.34 10.33 -12.05
N ALA A 89 6.06 11.39 -12.45
CA ALA A 89 6.83 11.40 -13.69
C ALA A 89 8.02 10.41 -13.68
N ALA A 90 8.70 10.28 -12.54
CA ALA A 90 9.76 9.28 -12.37
C ALA A 90 9.18 7.85 -12.43
N PHE A 91 8.03 7.63 -11.81
CA PHE A 91 7.35 6.34 -11.85
C PHE A 91 6.84 6.02 -13.26
N PHE A 92 6.31 6.99 -14.00
CA PHE A 92 5.91 6.81 -15.40
C PHE A 92 7.08 6.30 -16.26
N LYS A 93 8.26 6.93 -16.15
CA LYS A 93 9.46 6.46 -16.86
C LYS A 93 9.80 5.01 -16.50
N ARG A 94 9.73 4.68 -15.21
CA ARG A 94 10.00 3.31 -14.74
C ARG A 94 9.00 2.30 -15.29
N VAL A 95 7.72 2.66 -15.38
CA VAL A 95 6.68 1.81 -15.98
C VAL A 95 6.99 1.54 -17.45
N LEU A 96 7.36 2.56 -18.23
CA LEU A 96 7.72 2.38 -19.64
C LEU A 96 8.94 1.45 -19.81
N GLU A 97 9.95 1.57 -18.94
CA GLU A 97 11.10 0.64 -18.93
C GLU A 97 10.65 -0.81 -18.68
N ILE A 98 9.76 -1.02 -17.71
CA ILE A 98 9.22 -2.36 -17.39
C ILE A 98 8.46 -2.92 -18.60
N LEU A 99 7.54 -2.16 -19.18
CA LEU A 99 6.75 -2.59 -20.33
C LEU A 99 7.63 -2.94 -21.55
N LYS A 100 8.68 -2.15 -21.78
CA LYS A 100 9.66 -2.43 -22.82
C LYS A 100 10.43 -3.73 -22.54
N HIS A 101 10.83 -3.96 -21.30
CA HIS A 101 11.53 -5.19 -20.91
C HIS A 101 10.64 -6.43 -21.09
N GLU A 102 9.37 -6.31 -20.75
CA GLU A 102 8.37 -7.38 -20.89
C GLU A 102 7.81 -7.49 -22.34
N SER A 103 8.31 -6.65 -23.28
CA SER A 103 7.88 -6.65 -24.69
C SER A 103 6.35 -6.41 -24.85
N VAL A 104 5.78 -5.58 -23.99
CA VAL A 104 4.36 -5.19 -24.02
C VAL A 104 4.20 -3.87 -24.75
N GLU A 105 3.41 -3.85 -25.84
CA GLU A 105 3.05 -2.61 -26.52
C GLU A 105 2.04 -1.81 -25.68
N ALA A 106 2.30 -0.52 -25.48
CA ALA A 106 1.44 0.34 -24.70
C ALA A 106 1.40 1.76 -25.24
N ASP A 107 0.24 2.40 -25.16
CA ASP A 107 0.09 3.83 -25.46
C ASP A 107 0.49 4.65 -24.21
N ASP A 108 1.49 5.51 -24.36
CA ASP A 108 2.00 6.39 -23.31
C ASP A 108 0.90 7.25 -22.68
N LYS A 109 -0.07 7.71 -23.46
CA LYS A 109 -1.22 8.50 -22.96
C LYS A 109 -2.11 7.68 -22.05
N VAL A 110 -2.32 6.41 -22.39
CA VAL A 110 -3.11 5.49 -21.57
C VAL A 110 -2.40 5.21 -20.26
N ILE A 111 -1.10 4.93 -20.31
CA ILE A 111 -0.29 4.72 -19.10
C ILE A 111 -0.33 5.95 -18.19
N ALA A 112 -0.20 7.16 -18.76
CA ALA A 112 -0.26 8.40 -17.98
C ALA A 112 -1.60 8.54 -17.24
N LYS A 113 -2.74 8.26 -17.92
CA LYS A 113 -4.08 8.30 -17.30
C LYS A 113 -4.24 7.26 -16.19
N VAL A 114 -3.71 6.03 -16.37
CA VAL A 114 -3.73 4.99 -15.34
C VAL A 114 -2.97 5.44 -14.10
N ILE A 115 -1.80 6.03 -14.29
CA ILE A 115 -0.98 6.56 -13.19
C ILE A 115 -1.70 7.71 -12.51
N GLU A 116 -2.21 8.70 -13.26
CA GLU A 116 -2.94 9.83 -12.68
C GLU A 116 -4.09 9.40 -11.79
N LYS A 117 -4.83 8.38 -12.23
CA LYS A 117 -6.00 7.87 -11.50
C LYS A 117 -5.65 7.17 -10.20
N HIS A 118 -4.59 6.36 -10.17
CA HIS A 118 -4.28 5.49 -9.03
C HIS A 118 -3.10 5.95 -8.18
N PHE A 119 -2.35 6.96 -8.62
CA PHE A 119 -1.22 7.48 -7.85
C PHE A 119 -1.67 8.02 -6.48
N PRO A 120 -1.01 7.65 -5.38
CA PRO A 120 0.30 7.00 -5.26
C PRO A 120 0.29 5.47 -5.06
N ASP A 121 -0.76 4.76 -5.41
CA ASP A 121 -0.83 3.32 -5.27
C ASP A 121 -0.10 2.60 -6.42
N TYR A 122 1.23 2.51 -6.30
CA TYR A 122 2.09 1.87 -7.30
C TYR A 122 1.73 0.40 -7.55
N ARG A 123 1.36 -0.34 -6.50
CA ARG A 123 0.99 -1.76 -6.59
C ARG A 123 -0.24 -1.94 -7.45
N ARG A 124 -1.26 -1.14 -7.21
CA ARG A 124 -2.50 -1.17 -7.99
C ARG A 124 -2.25 -0.83 -9.45
N ILE A 125 -1.45 0.20 -9.72
CA ILE A 125 -1.07 0.57 -11.09
C ILE A 125 -0.41 -0.60 -11.81
N LEU A 126 0.61 -1.22 -11.20
CA LEU A 126 1.32 -2.35 -11.80
C LEU A 126 0.41 -3.57 -12.00
N ASN A 127 -0.44 -3.89 -11.04
CA ASN A 127 -1.40 -5.00 -11.17
C ASN A 127 -2.40 -4.78 -12.30
N GLU A 128 -2.92 -3.55 -12.44
CA GLU A 128 -3.83 -3.22 -13.56
C GLU A 128 -3.10 -3.35 -14.90
N LEU A 129 -1.91 -2.80 -15.03
CA LEU A 129 -1.12 -2.92 -16.25
C LEU A 129 -0.79 -4.38 -16.57
N GLN A 130 -0.41 -5.18 -15.57
CA GLN A 130 -0.14 -6.60 -15.74
C GLN A 130 -1.38 -7.38 -16.19
N ARG A 131 -2.54 -7.10 -15.61
CA ARG A 131 -3.80 -7.74 -16.02
C ARG A 131 -4.12 -7.47 -17.48
N TYR A 132 -3.89 -6.23 -17.95
CA TYR A 132 -4.15 -5.88 -19.35
C TYR A 132 -3.06 -6.34 -20.31
N SER A 133 -1.83 -6.46 -19.86
CA SER A 133 -0.74 -6.97 -20.70
C SER A 133 -0.93 -8.41 -21.16
N SER A 134 -1.81 -9.18 -20.49
CA SER A 134 -2.18 -10.54 -20.91
C SER A 134 -2.80 -10.61 -22.31
N SER A 135 -3.37 -9.51 -22.81
CA SER A 135 -3.86 -9.35 -24.17
C SER A 135 -2.77 -8.97 -25.20
N GLY A 136 -1.52 -8.77 -24.74
CA GLY A 136 -0.37 -8.38 -25.56
C GLY A 136 -0.26 -6.89 -25.85
N LYS A 137 -1.31 -6.11 -25.59
CA LYS A 137 -1.32 -4.67 -25.84
C LYS A 137 -2.15 -3.93 -24.79
N ILE A 138 -1.64 -2.79 -24.35
CA ILE A 138 -2.35 -1.89 -23.45
C ILE A 138 -2.87 -0.69 -24.26
N ASP A 139 -4.17 -0.65 -24.49
CA ASP A 139 -4.87 0.40 -25.23
C ASP A 139 -5.95 1.09 -24.37
N GLU A 140 -6.76 1.94 -25.00
CA GLU A 140 -7.83 2.67 -24.30
C GLU A 140 -8.90 1.76 -23.65
N GLY A 141 -8.98 0.49 -23.98
CA GLY A 141 -9.88 -0.48 -23.36
C GLY A 141 -9.66 -0.62 -21.86
N ILE A 142 -8.41 -0.40 -21.38
CA ILE A 142 -8.11 -0.34 -19.95
C ILE A 142 -8.89 0.77 -19.24
N LEU A 143 -9.09 1.92 -19.88
CA LEU A 143 -9.78 3.07 -19.33
C LEU A 143 -11.28 2.86 -19.21
N VAL A 144 -11.87 2.10 -20.14
CA VAL A 144 -13.30 1.73 -20.12
C VAL A 144 -13.61 0.83 -18.94
N ASN A 145 -12.75 -0.15 -18.69
CA ASN A 145 -12.91 -1.06 -17.54
C ASN A 145 -12.53 -0.44 -16.20
N MET A 146 -11.78 0.66 -16.23
CA MET A 146 -11.48 1.46 -15.03
C MET A 146 -12.64 2.39 -14.67
N GLY A 147 -13.89 2.08 -15.07
CA GLY A 147 -15.08 2.89 -14.95
C GLY A 147 -14.96 3.97 -13.89
N GLU A 148 -14.97 5.23 -14.29
CA GLU A 148 -15.10 6.31 -13.31
C GLU A 148 -16.38 6.06 -12.55
N ILE A 149 -16.26 5.87 -11.23
CA ILE A 149 -17.44 6.01 -10.38
C ILE A 149 -17.90 7.44 -10.62
N ASN A 150 -18.88 7.62 -11.48
CA ASN A 150 -19.35 8.94 -11.84
C ASN A 150 -20.17 9.50 -10.69
N MET A 151 -19.45 9.95 -9.64
CA MET A 151 -20.08 10.56 -8.45
C MET A 151 -20.90 11.80 -8.80
N GLN A 152 -20.63 12.43 -9.94
CA GLN A 152 -21.42 13.57 -10.40
C GLN A 152 -22.82 13.13 -10.79
N GLU A 153 -22.96 11.98 -11.47
CA GLU A 153 -24.28 11.44 -11.82
C GLU A 153 -25.06 11.05 -10.56
N LEU A 154 -24.42 10.39 -9.60
CA LEU A 154 -25.07 10.07 -8.33
C LEU A 154 -25.50 11.33 -7.58
N THR A 155 -24.61 12.32 -7.50
CA THR A 155 -24.90 13.59 -6.79
C THR A 155 -26.04 14.37 -7.47
N ALA A 156 -26.08 14.38 -8.82
CA ALA A 156 -27.17 14.98 -9.56
C ALA A 156 -28.48 14.25 -9.31
N ALA A 157 -28.50 12.91 -9.43
CA ALA A 157 -29.68 12.10 -9.15
C ALA A 157 -30.20 12.25 -7.71
N LEU A 158 -29.29 12.42 -6.74
CA LEU A 158 -29.64 12.73 -5.33
C LEU A 158 -30.29 14.09 -5.18
N LYS A 159 -29.72 15.13 -5.81
CA LYS A 159 -30.27 16.50 -5.80
C LYS A 159 -31.64 16.56 -6.46
N ASP A 160 -31.81 15.87 -7.56
CA ASP A 160 -33.07 15.81 -8.32
C ASP A 160 -34.09 14.85 -7.69
N LYS A 161 -33.71 14.13 -6.61
CA LYS A 161 -34.52 13.08 -5.96
C LYS A 161 -35.01 12.00 -6.94
N ASP A 162 -34.23 11.72 -7.99
CA ASP A 162 -34.54 10.71 -9.02
C ASP A 162 -34.10 9.32 -8.54
N TRP A 163 -34.98 8.64 -7.82
CA TRP A 163 -34.74 7.30 -7.27
C TRP A 163 -34.44 6.24 -8.33
N LYS A 164 -34.97 6.40 -9.53
CA LYS A 164 -34.77 5.45 -10.62
C LYS A 164 -33.31 5.53 -11.14
N LYS A 165 -32.83 6.76 -11.36
CA LYS A 165 -31.42 6.96 -11.75
C LYS A 165 -30.45 6.54 -10.65
N MET A 166 -30.76 6.84 -9.39
CA MET A 166 -29.96 6.37 -8.26
C MET A 166 -29.84 4.86 -8.20
N ARG A 167 -30.96 4.13 -8.33
CA ARG A 167 -30.96 2.66 -8.35
C ARG A 167 -30.13 2.11 -9.50
N THR A 168 -30.29 2.65 -10.70
CA THR A 168 -29.52 2.24 -11.87
C THR A 168 -28.02 2.48 -11.63
N TRP A 169 -27.67 3.63 -11.07
CA TRP A 169 -26.28 3.95 -10.74
C TRP A 169 -25.69 2.94 -9.73
N VAL A 170 -26.43 2.62 -8.66
CA VAL A 170 -25.99 1.65 -7.64
C VAL A 170 -25.77 0.26 -8.25
N VAL A 171 -26.69 -0.21 -9.09
CA VAL A 171 -26.57 -1.51 -9.76
C VAL A 171 -25.31 -1.56 -10.65
N ASN A 172 -25.04 -0.49 -11.39
CA ASN A 172 -23.88 -0.42 -12.27
C ASN A 172 -22.53 -0.28 -11.51
N ASN A 173 -22.58 0.05 -10.23
CA ASN A 173 -21.41 0.28 -9.39
C ASN A 173 -21.34 -0.63 -8.16
N ILE A 174 -22.10 -1.72 -8.14
CA ILE A 174 -22.22 -2.63 -6.98
C ILE A 174 -20.90 -3.31 -6.60
N ASP A 175 -19.99 -3.49 -7.57
CA ASP A 175 -18.68 -4.13 -7.37
C ASP A 175 -17.62 -3.18 -6.80
N ASN A 176 -17.96 -1.90 -6.64
CA ASN A 176 -17.03 -0.92 -6.07
C ASN A 176 -17.07 -0.94 -4.53
N ASP A 177 -15.88 -0.81 -3.90
CA ASP A 177 -15.80 -0.74 -2.46
C ASP A 177 -16.56 0.50 -1.92
N PRO A 178 -17.56 0.31 -1.04
CA PRO A 178 -18.32 1.42 -0.47
C PRO A 178 -17.44 2.47 0.24
N GLN A 179 -16.29 2.07 0.81
CA GLN A 179 -15.40 2.99 1.49
C GLN A 179 -14.72 3.99 0.54
N THR A 180 -14.58 3.64 -0.74
CA THR A 180 -14.06 4.57 -1.76
C THR A 180 -15.09 5.63 -2.17
N LEU A 181 -16.37 5.40 -1.91
CA LEU A 181 -17.46 6.33 -2.22
C LEU A 181 -17.60 7.46 -1.19
N PHE A 182 -17.10 7.25 0.03
CA PHE A 182 -17.24 8.18 1.16
C PHE A 182 -15.95 8.95 1.50
N ARG A 183 -14.93 8.89 0.67
CA ARG A 183 -13.68 9.66 0.80
C ARG A 183 -13.63 10.79 -0.21
#